data_c5c31be46cd031a36013314d4b8045a7
#
_entry.id   c5c31be46cd031a36013314d4b8045a7
#
_cell.length_a   1.000
_cell.length_b   1.000
_cell.length_c   1.000
_cell.angle_alpha   90.00
_cell.angle_beta   90.00
_cell.angle_gamma   90.00
#
_symmetry.space_group_name_H-M   'P 1'
#
loop_
_entity.id
_entity.type
_entity.pdbx_description
1 polymer ?
#
loop_
_entity_poly.entity_id
_entity_poly.type
_entity_poly.pdbx_seq_one_letter_code
_entity_poly.pdbx_strand_id
1 'polypeptide(L)'
;MEFETIPTSSHENEEFESYKYYRNNTFDKASIENDIRDILHLVKQRSIAKHIDTVNITKDTPVYMYGEMANLIVGNIMENASYASHVMQSNHYAIDKPVSNTKFDMILKGQIEGAANASAFDNHGVVLKETEIIHDGINTNLFGDIQYGHYLNAKEITGSYPVAEMKAKNTVDALQPHLIIDHFSAPQLESASGYFGGEVRLARYFDGEKYIPLTGFSITGNIYDALQDVEFSCENTTTQKYQGPKYFIFKNLNIA
;
A
#
# COMPACT_ATOMS: atom_id res chain seq x y z
N MET A 1 -4.08 -18.79 -9.51
CA MET A 1 -4.79 -19.50 -8.43
C MET A 1 -5.38 -18.47 -7.48
N GLU A 2 -6.61 -18.70 -7.03
CA GLU A 2 -7.30 -17.82 -6.10
C GLU A 2 -7.95 -18.67 -5.02
N PHE A 3 -7.91 -18.24 -3.77
CA PHE A 3 -8.71 -18.79 -2.68
C PHE A 3 -8.91 -17.73 -1.59
N GLU A 4 -9.90 -17.97 -0.78
CA GLU A 4 -10.29 -17.13 0.33
C GLU A 4 -10.27 -17.94 1.62
N THR A 5 -9.85 -17.32 2.70
CA THR A 5 -9.94 -17.88 4.05
C THR A 5 -10.61 -16.89 4.98
N ILE A 6 -11.56 -17.39 5.78
CA ILE A 6 -12.28 -16.58 6.80
C ILE A 6 -12.15 -17.31 8.14
N PRO A 7 -10.99 -17.25 8.80
CA PRO A 7 -10.84 -17.83 10.13
C PRO A 7 -11.62 -17.03 11.17
N THR A 8 -12.18 -17.75 12.13
CA THR A 8 -12.90 -17.19 13.27
C THR A 8 -12.20 -17.52 14.58
N SER A 9 -12.39 -16.67 15.59
CA SER A 9 -11.95 -16.88 16.96
C SER A 9 -13.05 -16.39 17.90
N SER A 10 -13.32 -17.14 18.97
CA SER A 10 -14.32 -16.77 19.98
C SER A 10 -13.63 -16.37 21.28
N HIS A 11 -14.11 -15.31 21.90
CA HIS A 11 -13.67 -14.84 23.21
C HIS A 11 -14.84 -14.18 23.94
N GLU A 12 -15.09 -14.55 25.20
CA GLU A 12 -16.16 -13.98 26.07
C GLU A 12 -17.55 -13.93 25.41
N ASN A 13 -17.95 -14.98 24.67
CA ASN A 13 -19.21 -15.10 23.90
C ASN A 13 -19.34 -14.17 22.69
N GLU A 14 -18.26 -13.49 22.28
CA GLU A 14 -18.19 -12.79 21.02
C GLU A 14 -17.39 -13.59 19.99
N GLU A 15 -17.78 -13.50 18.73
CA GLU A 15 -17.10 -14.15 17.61
C GLU A 15 -16.39 -13.09 16.76
N PHE A 16 -15.13 -13.33 16.48
CA PHE A 16 -14.26 -12.47 15.69
C PHE A 16 -13.85 -13.21 14.44
N GLU A 17 -14.01 -12.60 13.32
CA GLU A 17 -13.56 -13.12 12.03
C GLU A 17 -12.52 -12.21 11.40
N SER A 18 -11.67 -12.76 10.57
CA SER A 18 -10.79 -12.01 9.69
C SER A 18 -10.84 -12.63 8.31
N TYR A 19 -10.55 -11.82 7.32
CA TYR A 19 -10.67 -12.18 5.93
C TYR A 19 -9.31 -12.07 5.25
N LYS A 20 -8.91 -13.09 4.49
CA LYS A 20 -7.73 -13.07 3.64
C LYS A 20 -8.07 -13.63 2.27
N TYR A 21 -7.86 -12.82 1.26
CA TYR A 21 -7.94 -13.23 -0.13
C TYR A 21 -6.54 -13.46 -0.67
N TYR A 22 -6.28 -14.68 -1.16
CA TYR A 22 -5.02 -15.04 -1.78
C TYR A 22 -5.19 -15.14 -3.29
N ARG A 23 -4.37 -14.41 -4.03
CA ARG A 23 -4.32 -14.45 -5.47
C ARG A 23 -2.87 -14.39 -5.95
N ASN A 24 -2.45 -15.40 -6.70
CA ASN A 24 -1.09 -15.47 -7.22
C ASN A 24 -1.08 -16.17 -8.59
N ASN A 25 -0.12 -15.85 -9.45
CA ASN A 25 0.09 -16.52 -10.73
C ASN A 25 0.89 -17.80 -10.60
N THR A 26 1.54 -18.06 -9.47
CA THR A 26 2.28 -19.27 -9.14
C THR A 26 1.68 -19.97 -7.92
N PHE A 27 1.89 -21.28 -7.81
CA PHE A 27 1.52 -22.05 -6.62
C PHE A 27 2.75 -22.20 -5.71
N ASP A 28 2.74 -21.51 -4.60
CA ASP A 28 3.74 -21.67 -3.53
C ASP A 28 3.04 -22.13 -2.24
N LYS A 29 3.15 -23.43 -1.97
CA LYS A 29 2.53 -24.05 -0.80
C LYS A 29 3.07 -23.45 0.52
N ALA A 30 4.37 -23.17 0.61
CA ALA A 30 4.97 -22.66 1.84
C ALA A 30 4.50 -21.24 2.14
N SER A 31 4.40 -20.38 1.12
CA SER A 31 3.84 -19.05 1.24
C SER A 31 2.37 -19.09 1.70
N ILE A 32 1.56 -19.97 1.11
CA ILE A 32 0.16 -20.14 1.49
C ILE A 32 0.00 -20.59 2.95
N GLU A 33 0.79 -21.59 3.38
CA GLU A 33 0.76 -22.08 4.76
C GLU A 33 1.16 -20.98 5.76
N ASN A 34 2.15 -20.14 5.42
CA ASN A 34 2.54 -19.01 6.24
C ASN A 34 1.43 -17.94 6.29
N ASP A 35 0.84 -17.60 5.16
CA ASP A 35 -0.30 -16.66 5.10
C ASP A 35 -1.49 -17.14 5.95
N ILE A 36 -1.79 -18.44 5.93
CA ILE A 36 -2.86 -19.01 6.77
C ILE A 36 -2.49 -18.93 8.25
N ARG A 37 -1.25 -19.21 8.62
CA ARG A 37 -0.80 -19.09 10.02
C ARG A 37 -0.87 -17.65 10.51
N ASP A 38 -0.44 -16.71 9.66
CA ASP A 38 -0.47 -15.28 9.98
C ASP A 38 -1.91 -14.79 10.20
N ILE A 39 -2.86 -15.15 9.32
CA ILE A 39 -4.25 -14.72 9.50
C ILE A 39 -4.91 -15.37 10.72
N LEU A 40 -4.58 -16.63 11.05
CA LEU A 40 -5.03 -17.28 12.27
C LEU A 40 -4.47 -16.59 13.52
N HIS A 41 -3.21 -16.15 13.47
CA HIS A 41 -2.62 -15.35 14.54
C HIS A 41 -3.33 -14.00 14.68
N LEU A 42 -3.56 -13.29 13.58
CA LEU A 42 -4.22 -11.97 13.59
C LEU A 42 -5.66 -12.04 14.13
N VAL A 43 -6.46 -13.05 13.74
CA VAL A 43 -7.82 -13.17 14.27
C VAL A 43 -7.83 -13.46 15.77
N LYS A 44 -6.85 -14.23 16.26
CA LYS A 44 -6.66 -14.46 17.68
C LYS A 44 -6.22 -13.17 18.42
N GLN A 45 -5.33 -12.37 17.81
CA GLN A 45 -4.97 -11.05 18.38
C GLN A 45 -6.19 -10.12 18.44
N ARG A 46 -7.04 -10.14 17.42
CA ARG A 46 -8.26 -9.34 17.39
C ARG A 46 -9.22 -9.67 18.54
N SER A 47 -9.36 -10.96 18.90
CA SER A 47 -10.27 -11.38 19.99
C SER A 47 -9.82 -10.93 21.39
N ILE A 48 -8.57 -10.50 21.55
CA ILE A 48 -7.99 -10.00 22.81
C ILE A 48 -7.52 -8.54 22.71
N ALA A 49 -7.84 -7.87 21.60
CA ALA A 49 -7.41 -6.50 21.37
C ALA A 49 -8.05 -5.54 22.38
N LYS A 50 -7.23 -4.59 22.86
CA LYS A 50 -7.67 -3.55 23.79
C LYS A 50 -8.07 -2.29 23.04
N HIS A 51 -8.92 -1.47 23.65
CA HIS A 51 -9.22 -0.16 23.11
C HIS A 51 -7.96 0.72 23.11
N ILE A 52 -7.83 1.59 22.11
CA ILE A 52 -6.63 2.45 21.93
C ILE A 52 -6.33 3.32 23.14
N ASP A 53 -7.34 3.74 23.90
CA ASP A 53 -7.19 4.57 25.12
C ASP A 53 -6.34 3.91 26.22
N THR A 54 -6.05 2.62 26.09
CA THR A 54 -5.20 1.88 27.05
C THR A 54 -3.71 2.12 26.86
N VAL A 55 -3.30 2.81 25.80
CA VAL A 55 -1.91 3.11 25.45
C VAL A 55 -1.74 4.59 25.14
N ASN A 56 -0.53 5.10 25.32
CA ASN A 56 -0.21 6.49 24.99
C ASN A 56 0.39 6.58 23.57
N ILE A 57 -0.46 6.86 22.58
CA ILE A 57 -0.06 7.10 21.20
C ILE A 57 -0.12 8.60 20.94
N THR A 58 0.90 9.15 20.33
CA THR A 58 1.02 10.55 19.97
C THR A 58 1.07 10.72 18.44
N LYS A 59 0.95 11.94 17.96
CA LYS A 59 1.10 12.25 16.52
C LYS A 59 2.46 11.89 15.95
N ASP A 60 3.50 11.87 16.80
CA ASP A 60 4.87 11.50 16.40
C ASP A 60 5.10 9.99 16.36
N THR A 61 4.14 9.19 16.87
CA THR A 61 4.23 7.73 16.83
C THR A 61 4.23 7.26 15.37
N PRO A 62 5.28 6.55 14.91
CA PRO A 62 5.31 6.03 13.55
C PRO A 62 4.19 5.01 13.32
N VAL A 63 3.47 5.16 12.21
CA VAL A 63 2.38 4.29 11.79
C VAL A 63 2.81 3.51 10.56
N TYR A 64 2.88 2.21 10.69
CA TYR A 64 3.29 1.26 9.67
C TYR A 64 2.06 0.73 8.93
N MET A 65 1.94 1.06 7.65
CA MET A 65 0.85 0.62 6.77
C MET A 65 1.35 -0.35 5.73
N TYR A 66 0.61 -1.42 5.49
CA TYR A 66 0.96 -2.46 4.52
C TYR A 66 -0.30 -3.06 3.87
N GLY A 67 -0.13 -4.08 3.03
CA GLY A 67 -1.25 -4.81 2.42
C GLY A 67 -2.15 -3.93 1.57
N GLU A 68 -3.43 -3.86 1.90
CA GLU A 68 -4.44 -3.14 1.12
C GLU A 68 -4.17 -1.64 1.07
N MET A 69 -3.83 -1.01 2.21
CA MET A 69 -3.51 0.42 2.23
C MET A 69 -2.27 0.75 1.40
N ALA A 70 -1.22 -0.07 1.46
CA ALA A 70 -0.04 0.11 0.62
C ALA A 70 -0.37 -0.01 -0.88
N ASN A 71 -1.26 -0.96 -1.25
CA ASN A 71 -1.75 -1.08 -2.62
C ASN A 71 -2.53 0.16 -3.08
N LEU A 72 -3.35 0.77 -2.20
CA LEU A 72 -4.05 2.02 -2.50
C LEU A 72 -3.07 3.18 -2.72
N ILE A 73 -2.04 3.30 -1.87
CA ILE A 73 -1.01 4.34 -1.99
C ILE A 73 -0.23 4.20 -3.29
N VAL A 74 0.25 2.99 -3.62
CA VAL A 74 0.94 2.73 -4.90
C VAL A 74 0.02 3.02 -6.08
N GLY A 75 -1.24 2.60 -6.02
CA GLY A 75 -2.25 2.90 -7.04
C GLY A 75 -2.46 4.40 -7.23
N ASN A 76 -2.49 5.18 -6.15
CA ASN A 76 -2.62 6.64 -6.21
C ASN A 76 -1.39 7.31 -6.87
N ILE A 77 -0.17 6.87 -6.54
CA ILE A 77 1.04 7.40 -7.20
C ILE A 77 0.99 7.11 -8.70
N MET A 78 0.63 5.89 -9.09
CA MET A 78 0.47 5.51 -10.50
C MET A 78 -0.62 6.34 -11.18
N GLU A 79 -1.79 6.50 -10.56
CA GLU A 79 -2.89 7.30 -11.10
C GLU A 79 -2.47 8.74 -11.38
N ASN A 80 -1.75 9.36 -10.46
CA ASN A 80 -1.24 10.72 -10.62
C ASN A 80 -0.23 10.87 -11.78
N ALA A 81 0.51 9.82 -12.13
CA ALA A 81 1.42 9.79 -13.27
C ALA A 81 0.75 9.31 -14.56
N SER A 82 -0.57 9.06 -14.58
CA SER A 82 -1.26 8.56 -15.76
C SER A 82 -1.57 9.66 -16.77
N TYR A 83 -1.61 9.31 -18.06
CA TYR A 83 -2.09 10.23 -19.11
C TYR A 83 -3.51 10.70 -18.83
N ALA A 84 -4.37 9.80 -18.33
CA ALA A 84 -5.75 10.11 -18.03
C ALA A 84 -5.89 11.22 -17.00
N SER A 85 -5.18 11.14 -15.87
CA SER A 85 -5.24 12.17 -14.83
C SER A 85 -4.72 13.52 -15.32
N HIS A 86 -3.70 13.53 -16.18
CA HIS A 86 -3.16 14.76 -16.77
C HIS A 86 -4.12 15.39 -17.79
N VAL A 87 -4.79 14.60 -18.63
CA VAL A 87 -5.84 15.10 -19.54
C VAL A 87 -7.02 15.67 -18.77
N MET A 88 -7.45 14.98 -17.72
CA MET A 88 -8.57 15.39 -16.86
C MET A 88 -8.20 16.49 -15.87
N GLN A 89 -6.93 16.89 -15.80
CA GLN A 89 -6.40 17.85 -14.81
C GLN A 89 -6.71 17.47 -13.35
N SER A 90 -6.73 16.17 -13.08
CA SER A 90 -6.96 15.58 -11.75
C SER A 90 -5.67 15.09 -11.09
N ASN A 91 -4.51 15.21 -11.75
CA ASN A 91 -3.22 14.88 -11.17
C ASN A 91 -2.78 15.91 -10.13
N HIS A 92 -2.21 15.42 -9.03
CA HIS A 92 -1.62 16.28 -8.00
C HIS A 92 -0.14 16.58 -8.29
N TYR A 93 0.57 15.65 -8.92
CA TYR A 93 1.98 15.81 -9.25
C TYR A 93 2.17 16.12 -10.74
N ALA A 94 2.82 17.22 -11.04
CA ALA A 94 3.27 17.52 -12.40
C ALA A 94 4.58 16.77 -12.73
N ILE A 95 4.92 16.69 -14.01
CA ILE A 95 6.26 16.22 -14.45
C ILE A 95 7.34 17.11 -13.85
N ASP A 96 8.47 16.51 -13.49
CA ASP A 96 9.64 17.12 -12.86
C ASP A 96 9.35 17.77 -11.48
N LYS A 97 8.26 17.34 -10.83
CA LYS A 97 7.91 17.79 -9.47
C LYS A 97 8.05 16.65 -8.47
N PRO A 98 8.40 16.98 -7.21
CA PRO A 98 8.53 15.98 -6.15
C PRO A 98 7.16 15.37 -5.82
N VAL A 99 7.14 14.05 -5.70
CA VAL A 99 6.07 13.26 -5.08
C VAL A 99 6.37 13.13 -3.59
N SER A 100 7.65 13.06 -3.25
CA SER A 100 8.15 12.91 -1.88
C SER A 100 9.53 13.53 -1.74
N ASN A 101 9.86 14.00 -0.53
CA ASN A 101 11.23 14.37 -0.15
C ASN A 101 12.09 13.11 0.11
N THR A 102 11.45 11.97 0.43
CA THR A 102 12.14 10.69 0.57
C THR A 102 12.47 10.12 -0.80
N LYS A 103 13.70 9.66 -0.97
CA LYS A 103 14.18 9.13 -2.25
C LYS A 103 13.74 7.69 -2.47
N PHE A 104 12.98 7.47 -3.51
CA PHE A 104 12.62 6.15 -4.03
C PHE A 104 12.44 6.22 -5.55
N ASP A 105 12.58 5.06 -6.19
CA ASP A 105 12.28 4.89 -7.60
C ASP A 105 11.02 4.04 -7.75
N MET A 106 10.20 4.32 -8.77
CA MET A 106 9.07 3.48 -9.15
C MET A 106 9.12 3.19 -10.64
N ILE A 107 9.17 1.90 -10.96
CA ILE A 107 9.27 1.38 -12.32
C ILE A 107 8.02 0.55 -12.58
N LEU A 108 7.25 0.94 -13.59
CA LEU A 108 6.10 0.17 -14.04
C LEU A 108 6.57 -1.04 -14.86
N LYS A 109 5.95 -2.17 -14.61
CA LYS A 109 6.28 -3.44 -15.26
C LYS A 109 5.03 -4.15 -15.74
N GLY A 110 5.11 -4.82 -16.87
CA GLY A 110 4.06 -5.72 -17.31
C GLY A 110 4.02 -7.00 -16.45
N GLN A 111 5.19 -7.47 -16.01
CA GLN A 111 5.32 -8.73 -15.28
C GLN A 111 6.26 -8.58 -14.09
N ILE A 112 5.80 -9.07 -12.93
CA ILE A 112 6.61 -9.26 -11.73
C ILE A 112 6.29 -10.67 -11.22
N GLU A 113 7.30 -11.45 -10.87
CA GLU A 113 7.13 -12.78 -10.30
C GLU A 113 6.36 -12.70 -8.98
N GLY A 114 5.33 -13.54 -8.84
CA GLY A 114 4.44 -13.53 -7.68
C GLY A 114 3.30 -12.51 -7.74
N ALA A 115 3.31 -11.55 -8.67
CA ALA A 115 2.20 -10.60 -8.84
C ALA A 115 1.10 -11.18 -9.74
N ALA A 116 -0.10 -11.32 -9.19
CA ALA A 116 -1.23 -11.96 -9.89
C ALA A 116 -1.73 -11.21 -11.12
N ASN A 117 -1.53 -9.89 -11.17
CA ASN A 117 -2.02 -9.03 -12.25
C ASN A 117 -1.04 -8.90 -13.43
N ALA A 118 0.04 -9.69 -13.46
CA ALA A 118 1.06 -9.63 -14.51
C ALA A 118 0.47 -9.82 -15.92
N SER A 119 0.88 -8.97 -16.87
CA SER A 119 0.51 -9.05 -18.28
C SER A 119 1.67 -8.55 -19.16
N ALA A 120 1.86 -9.17 -20.33
CA ALA A 120 2.87 -8.73 -21.30
C ALA A 120 2.42 -7.52 -22.15
N PHE A 121 1.11 -7.30 -22.22
CA PHE A 121 0.48 -6.20 -22.97
C PHE A 121 -0.80 -5.74 -22.27
N ASP A 122 -1.19 -4.52 -22.55
CA ASP A 122 -2.44 -3.96 -22.03
C ASP A 122 -3.67 -4.40 -22.84
N ASN A 123 -4.85 -3.91 -22.45
CA ASN A 123 -6.12 -4.25 -23.10
C ASN A 123 -6.22 -3.74 -24.55
N HIS A 124 -5.34 -2.86 -24.98
CA HIS A 124 -5.26 -2.34 -26.35
C HIS A 124 -4.16 -3.00 -27.18
N GLY A 125 -3.45 -4.00 -26.61
CA GLY A 125 -2.37 -4.73 -27.28
C GLY A 125 -1.02 -4.00 -27.27
N VAL A 126 -0.87 -2.94 -26.46
CA VAL A 126 0.42 -2.26 -26.29
C VAL A 126 1.34 -3.14 -25.46
N VAL A 127 2.51 -3.48 -25.99
CA VAL A 127 3.52 -4.26 -25.27
C VAL A 127 4.07 -3.43 -24.12
N LEU A 128 3.99 -3.95 -22.91
CA LEU A 128 4.40 -3.27 -21.69
C LEU A 128 5.91 -3.44 -21.48
N LYS A 129 6.67 -2.41 -21.79
CA LYS A 129 8.11 -2.30 -21.49
C LYS A 129 8.28 -1.68 -20.10
N GLU A 130 9.41 -1.92 -19.45
CA GLU A 130 9.71 -1.22 -18.18
C GLU A 130 9.70 0.30 -18.39
N THR A 131 8.94 1.00 -17.55
CA THR A 131 8.78 2.46 -17.62
C THR A 131 8.97 3.05 -16.24
N GLU A 132 10.06 3.77 -16.03
CA GLU A 132 10.28 4.50 -14.78
C GLU A 132 9.41 5.75 -14.76
N ILE A 133 8.55 5.87 -13.73
CA ILE A 133 7.67 7.03 -13.54
C ILE A 133 8.14 7.93 -12.39
N ILE A 134 8.81 7.36 -11.39
CA ILE A 134 9.42 8.12 -10.29
C ILE A 134 10.91 7.80 -10.24
N HIS A 135 11.72 8.83 -10.18
CA HIS A 135 13.16 8.75 -9.95
C HIS A 135 13.55 9.67 -8.78
N ASP A 136 14.23 9.13 -7.76
CA ASP A 136 14.62 9.87 -6.55
C ASP A 136 13.46 10.65 -5.89
N GLY A 137 12.24 10.12 -5.94
CA GLY A 137 11.04 10.76 -5.39
C GLY A 137 10.41 11.83 -6.30
N ILE A 138 10.89 12.01 -7.52
CA ILE A 138 10.42 12.99 -8.50
C ILE A 138 9.63 12.28 -9.60
N ASN A 139 8.46 12.81 -9.98
CA ASN A 139 7.70 12.33 -11.14
C ASN A 139 8.44 12.68 -12.44
N THR A 140 8.99 11.68 -13.14
CA THR A 140 9.84 11.90 -14.32
C THR A 140 9.16 11.58 -15.63
N ASN A 141 8.15 10.69 -15.62
CA ASN A 141 7.45 10.28 -16.83
C ASN A 141 5.96 10.06 -16.56
N LEU A 142 5.19 10.17 -17.64
CA LEU A 142 3.79 9.76 -17.67
C LEU A 142 3.65 8.43 -18.42
N PHE A 143 2.55 7.74 -18.13
CA PHE A 143 2.19 6.50 -18.81
C PHE A 143 0.67 6.43 -19.05
N GLY A 144 0.25 5.55 -19.93
CA GLY A 144 -1.18 5.33 -20.12
C GLY A 144 -1.53 4.70 -21.47
N ASP A 145 -2.83 4.56 -21.66
CA ASP A 145 -3.40 3.95 -22.85
C ASP A 145 -3.29 4.82 -24.11
N ILE A 146 -3.63 4.23 -25.25
CA ILE A 146 -3.57 4.87 -26.57
C ILE A 146 -4.43 6.14 -26.61
N GLN A 147 -5.65 6.12 -26.05
CA GLN A 147 -6.58 7.23 -26.17
C GLN A 147 -6.06 8.49 -25.49
N TYR A 148 -5.71 8.39 -24.23
CA TYR A 148 -5.20 9.54 -23.48
C TYR A 148 -3.79 9.96 -23.89
N GLY A 149 -2.97 9.01 -24.36
CA GLY A 149 -1.68 9.32 -24.96
C GLY A 149 -1.82 10.20 -26.21
N HIS A 150 -2.81 9.94 -27.06
CA HIS A 150 -3.10 10.80 -28.20
C HIS A 150 -3.58 12.20 -27.79
N TYR A 151 -4.41 12.32 -26.74
CA TYR A 151 -4.85 13.63 -26.26
C TYR A 151 -3.70 14.48 -25.72
N LEU A 152 -2.68 13.87 -25.13
CA LEU A 152 -1.47 14.55 -24.67
C LEU A 152 -0.40 14.73 -25.76
N ASN A 153 -0.61 14.23 -26.98
CA ASN A 153 0.42 14.14 -28.03
C ASN A 153 1.71 13.45 -27.52
N ALA A 154 1.55 12.37 -26.75
CA ALA A 154 2.66 11.61 -26.20
C ALA A 154 3.55 11.09 -27.34
N LYS A 155 4.88 11.21 -27.18
CA LYS A 155 5.85 10.76 -28.20
C LYS A 155 5.85 9.25 -28.37
N GLU A 156 5.59 8.53 -27.29
CA GLU A 156 5.49 7.07 -27.26
C GLU A 156 4.29 6.68 -26.36
N ILE A 157 3.51 5.72 -26.81
CA ILE A 157 2.43 5.13 -26.02
C ILE A 157 3.01 3.99 -25.21
N THR A 158 2.95 4.11 -23.88
CA THR A 158 3.58 3.16 -22.96
C THR A 158 2.67 2.02 -22.54
N GLY A 159 1.33 2.21 -22.65
CA GLY A 159 0.32 1.26 -22.21
C GLY A 159 -0.10 1.45 -20.75
N SER A 160 -1.11 0.67 -20.35
CA SER A 160 -1.65 0.64 -18.99
C SER A 160 -1.05 -0.51 -18.19
N TYR A 161 -0.34 -0.20 -17.11
CA TYR A 161 0.42 -1.18 -16.34
C TYR A 161 -0.38 -1.76 -15.18
N PRO A 162 -0.29 -3.08 -14.96
CA PRO A 162 -0.94 -3.75 -13.83
C PRO A 162 -0.15 -3.67 -12.52
N VAL A 163 1.19 -3.54 -12.60
CA VAL A 163 2.08 -3.65 -11.44
C VAL A 163 3.25 -2.68 -11.52
N ALA A 164 3.81 -2.34 -10.34
CA ALA A 164 5.00 -1.50 -10.21
C ALA A 164 6.07 -2.16 -9.34
N GLU A 165 7.33 -1.89 -9.62
CA GLU A 165 8.46 -2.14 -8.72
C GLU A 165 8.83 -0.83 -8.02
N MET A 166 8.91 -0.86 -6.68
CA MET A 166 9.38 0.27 -5.87
C MET A 166 10.74 -0.06 -5.25
N LYS A 167 11.66 0.89 -5.31
CA LYS A 167 13.00 0.79 -4.71
C LYS A 167 13.24 1.97 -3.79
N ALA A 168 13.10 1.76 -2.49
CA ALA A 168 13.47 2.76 -1.49
C ALA A 168 14.99 2.87 -1.42
N LYS A 169 15.54 4.10 -1.42
CA LYS A 169 16.97 4.33 -1.31
C LYS A 169 17.44 4.46 0.13
N ASN A 170 16.55 4.91 1.00
CA ASN A 170 16.74 4.95 2.44
C ASN A 170 15.63 4.16 3.12
N THR A 171 16.00 3.23 3.97
CA THR A 171 15.07 2.39 4.71
C THR A 171 15.34 2.50 6.20
N VAL A 172 14.32 2.26 7.02
CA VAL A 172 14.41 2.29 8.48
C VAL A 172 14.04 0.95 9.08
N ASP A 173 14.69 0.60 10.17
CA ASP A 173 14.36 -0.55 11.01
C ASP A 173 13.54 -0.10 12.21
N ALA A 174 12.52 -0.89 12.56
CA ALA A 174 11.59 -0.59 13.65
C ALA A 174 12.19 -0.90 15.02
N LEU A 175 13.03 -0.03 15.55
CA LEU A 175 13.63 -0.17 16.90
C LEU A 175 12.95 0.68 17.98
N GLN A 176 12.04 1.60 17.61
CA GLN A 176 11.34 2.52 18.52
C GLN A 176 9.86 2.15 18.65
N PRO A 177 9.14 2.63 19.66
CA PRO A 177 7.70 2.45 19.76
C PRO A 177 6.98 2.88 18.48
N HIS A 178 6.10 2.02 17.98
CA HIS A 178 5.39 2.24 16.72
C HIS A 178 4.07 1.50 16.67
N LEU A 179 3.20 1.88 15.73
CA LEU A 179 1.89 1.28 15.49
C LEU A 179 1.88 0.59 14.12
N ILE A 180 1.57 -0.70 14.08
CA ILE A 180 1.36 -1.46 12.83
C ILE A 180 -0.13 -1.64 12.62
N ILE A 181 -0.66 -1.21 11.48
CA ILE A 181 -2.06 -1.40 11.13
C ILE A 181 -2.22 -2.71 10.38
N ASP A 182 -2.79 -3.70 11.04
CA ASP A 182 -2.99 -5.03 10.48
C ASP A 182 -4.27 -5.16 9.66
N HIS A 183 -5.36 -4.47 10.08
CA HIS A 183 -6.64 -4.59 9.41
C HIS A 183 -7.48 -3.31 9.53
N PHE A 184 -7.84 -2.75 8.39
CA PHE A 184 -8.88 -1.73 8.27
C PHE A 184 -10.25 -2.36 8.00
N SER A 185 -11.33 -1.71 8.42
CA SER A 185 -12.69 -2.12 8.06
C SER A 185 -12.99 -1.83 6.59
N ALA A 186 -12.67 -0.66 6.13
CA ALA A 186 -12.85 -0.20 4.77
C ALA A 186 -11.81 0.91 4.50
N PRO A 187 -10.57 0.56 4.11
CA PRO A 187 -9.57 1.56 3.80
C PRO A 187 -9.97 2.34 2.56
N GLN A 188 -9.83 3.65 2.61
CA GLN A 188 -10.16 4.56 1.52
C GLN A 188 -8.96 5.44 1.21
N LEU A 189 -8.82 5.78 -0.07
CA LEU A 189 -7.94 6.81 -0.57
C LEU A 189 -8.65 7.50 -1.73
N GLU A 190 -8.89 8.79 -1.59
CA GLU A 190 -9.55 9.62 -2.60
C GLU A 190 -8.50 10.53 -3.27
N SER A 191 -8.19 10.26 -4.54
CA SER A 191 -7.13 10.97 -5.26
C SER A 191 -7.43 12.47 -5.43
N ALA A 192 -8.70 12.87 -5.53
CA ALA A 192 -9.06 14.28 -5.76
C ALA A 192 -8.78 15.16 -4.54
N SER A 193 -9.10 14.70 -3.34
CA SER A 193 -8.91 15.44 -2.08
C SER A 193 -7.60 15.12 -1.37
N GLY A 194 -7.00 13.96 -1.70
CA GLY A 194 -5.89 13.38 -0.97
C GLY A 194 -6.29 12.71 0.33
N TYR A 195 -7.58 12.68 0.68
CA TYR A 195 -8.02 11.97 1.89
C TYR A 195 -7.63 10.50 1.82
N PHE A 196 -7.03 10.00 2.89
CA PHE A 196 -6.83 8.56 3.07
C PHE A 196 -7.04 8.18 4.52
N GLY A 197 -7.43 6.91 4.75
CA GLY A 197 -7.63 6.37 6.09
C GLY A 197 -8.71 5.32 6.16
N GLY A 198 -9.18 5.06 7.37
CA GLY A 198 -10.25 4.11 7.66
C GLY A 198 -10.36 3.78 9.13
N GLU A 199 -11.42 3.04 9.46
CA GLU A 199 -11.60 2.46 10.79
C GLU A 199 -10.63 1.28 10.97
N VAL A 200 -9.91 1.26 12.09
CA VAL A 200 -8.93 0.20 12.41
C VAL A 200 -9.61 -0.89 13.23
N ARG A 201 -9.70 -2.08 12.66
CA ARG A 201 -10.23 -3.28 13.34
C ARG A 201 -9.18 -4.03 14.13
N LEU A 202 -7.93 -3.94 13.68
CA LEU A 202 -6.79 -4.50 14.40
C LEU A 202 -5.53 -3.70 14.08
N ALA A 203 -4.81 -3.33 15.14
CA ALA A 203 -3.45 -2.84 15.07
C ALA A 203 -2.60 -3.49 16.16
N ARG A 204 -1.28 -3.42 16.01
CA ARG A 204 -0.33 -3.82 17.05
C ARG A 204 0.55 -2.63 17.41
N TYR A 205 0.53 -2.24 18.67
CA TYR A 205 1.42 -1.23 19.21
C TYR A 205 2.65 -1.88 19.84
N PHE A 206 3.83 -1.56 19.36
CA PHE A 206 5.08 -1.93 19.99
C PHE A 206 5.46 -0.85 21.00
N ASP A 207 5.54 -1.19 22.28
CA ASP A 207 5.83 -0.25 23.38
C ASP A 207 7.34 -0.08 23.66
N GLY A 208 8.19 -0.81 22.92
CA GLY A 208 9.64 -0.92 23.11
C GLY A 208 10.08 -2.27 23.65
N GLU A 209 9.14 -3.09 24.16
CA GLU A 209 9.41 -4.42 24.71
C GLU A 209 8.52 -5.50 24.06
N LYS A 210 7.25 -5.20 23.85
CA LYS A 210 6.25 -6.17 23.36
C LYS A 210 5.19 -5.50 22.46
N TYR A 211 4.50 -6.33 21.70
CA TYR A 211 3.33 -5.91 20.94
C TYR A 211 2.05 -6.02 21.76
N ILE A 212 1.23 -4.97 21.72
CA ILE A 212 -0.09 -4.88 22.35
C ILE A 212 -1.12 -4.79 21.23
N PRO A 213 -2.05 -5.75 21.09
CA PRO A 213 -3.11 -5.66 20.08
C PRO A 213 -4.14 -4.60 20.47
N LEU A 214 -4.50 -3.75 19.52
CA LEU A 214 -5.39 -2.60 19.69
C LEU A 214 -6.53 -2.60 18.65
N THR A 215 -7.66 -2.00 19.04
CA THR A 215 -8.85 -1.80 18.22
C THR A 215 -9.61 -0.54 18.62
N GLY A 216 -10.70 -0.22 17.91
CA GLY A 216 -11.68 0.81 18.31
C GLY A 216 -11.23 2.24 18.05
N PHE A 217 -10.54 2.48 16.92
CA PHE A 217 -10.09 3.82 16.50
C PHE A 217 -10.07 3.95 14.98
N SER A 218 -9.92 5.15 14.51
CA SER A 218 -9.70 5.44 13.09
C SER A 218 -8.36 6.16 12.85
N ILE A 219 -7.83 5.98 11.66
CA ILE A 219 -6.66 6.74 11.19
C ILE A 219 -7.04 7.47 9.92
N THR A 220 -6.72 8.76 9.86
CA THR A 220 -6.96 9.60 8.69
C THR A 220 -5.80 10.55 8.45
N GLY A 221 -5.66 10.97 7.19
CA GLY A 221 -4.66 11.94 6.78
C GLY A 221 -4.88 12.47 5.37
N ASN A 222 -3.97 13.32 4.92
CA ASN A 222 -3.85 13.69 3.52
C ASN A 222 -2.64 12.97 2.94
N ILE A 223 -2.83 12.17 1.88
CA ILE A 223 -1.77 11.34 1.31
C ILE A 223 -0.66 12.18 0.68
N TYR A 224 -1.01 13.32 0.12
CA TYR A 224 -0.04 14.21 -0.53
C TYR A 224 0.90 14.88 0.47
N ASP A 225 0.39 15.19 1.66
CA ASP A 225 1.20 15.68 2.78
C ASP A 225 2.01 14.54 3.41
N ALA A 226 1.38 13.40 3.64
CA ALA A 226 2.01 12.25 4.29
C ALA A 226 3.16 11.66 3.46
N LEU A 227 3.05 11.65 2.12
CA LEU A 227 4.11 11.17 1.23
C LEU A 227 5.34 12.07 1.23
N GLN A 228 5.24 13.34 1.66
CA GLN A 228 6.43 14.21 1.66
C GLN A 228 7.54 13.65 2.55
N ASP A 229 7.20 13.08 3.70
CA ASP A 229 8.15 12.57 4.68
C ASP A 229 7.95 11.07 4.97
N VAL A 230 7.40 10.33 4.00
CA VAL A 230 7.23 8.87 4.12
C VAL A 230 8.57 8.18 4.33
N GLU A 231 8.63 7.25 5.27
CA GLU A 231 9.75 6.34 5.45
C GLU A 231 9.35 4.94 4.95
N PHE A 232 10.34 4.12 4.59
CA PHE A 232 10.11 2.76 4.09
C PHE A 232 10.87 1.75 4.94
N SER A 233 10.27 0.55 5.12
CA SER A 233 10.97 -0.56 5.77
C SER A 233 12.05 -1.16 4.87
N CYS A 234 13.07 -1.77 5.47
CA CYS A 234 14.04 -2.61 4.76
C CYS A 234 13.44 -3.95 4.30
N GLU A 235 12.37 -4.41 4.95
CA GLU A 235 11.63 -5.61 4.57
C GLU A 235 10.84 -5.36 3.27
N ASN A 236 10.95 -6.28 2.30
CA ASN A 236 10.25 -6.21 1.03
C ASN A 236 9.09 -7.21 0.95
N THR A 237 8.13 -6.91 0.10
CA THR A 237 6.98 -7.76 -0.20
C THR A 237 6.64 -7.73 -1.68
N THR A 238 5.90 -8.73 -2.13
CA THR A 238 5.22 -8.74 -3.43
C THR A 238 3.72 -8.84 -3.20
N THR A 239 2.97 -7.93 -3.77
CA THR A 239 1.51 -7.88 -3.71
C THR A 239 0.91 -8.03 -5.11
N GLN A 240 -0.40 -7.85 -5.23
CA GLN A 240 -1.06 -7.82 -6.55
C GLN A 240 -0.73 -6.56 -7.36
N LYS A 241 -0.32 -5.47 -6.70
CA LYS A 241 -0.09 -4.14 -7.29
C LYS A 241 1.38 -3.78 -7.42
N TYR A 242 2.23 -4.25 -6.52
CA TYR A 242 3.63 -3.86 -6.51
C TYR A 242 4.54 -4.89 -5.85
N GLN A 243 5.82 -4.76 -6.15
CA GLN A 243 6.94 -5.35 -5.42
C GLN A 243 7.80 -4.21 -4.84
N GLY A 244 8.14 -4.28 -3.57
CA GLY A 244 8.94 -3.23 -2.91
C GLY A 244 8.84 -3.27 -1.41
N PRO A 245 9.08 -2.14 -0.71
CA PRO A 245 9.01 -2.07 0.75
C PRO A 245 7.69 -2.57 1.29
N LYS A 246 7.75 -3.41 2.31
CA LYS A 246 6.54 -3.99 2.92
C LYS A 246 5.71 -2.93 3.64
N TYR A 247 6.38 -2.04 4.38
CA TYR A 247 5.72 -0.99 5.15
C TYR A 247 6.02 0.39 4.59
N PHE A 248 4.95 1.17 4.44
CA PHE A 248 4.95 2.62 4.30
C PHE A 248 4.76 3.18 5.70
N ILE A 249 5.68 4.03 6.15
CA ILE A 249 5.75 4.50 7.54
C ILE A 249 5.48 5.99 7.55
N PHE A 250 4.43 6.37 8.26
CA PHE A 250 3.96 7.75 8.34
C PHE A 250 4.01 8.25 9.77
N LYS A 251 4.16 9.57 9.91
CA LYS A 251 3.99 10.32 11.16
C LYS A 251 2.93 11.41 10.96
N ASN A 252 2.53 12.07 12.02
CA ASN A 252 1.59 13.18 11.98
C ASN A 252 0.20 12.83 11.41
N LEU A 253 -0.22 11.58 11.49
CA LEU A 253 -1.56 11.17 11.14
C LEU A 253 -2.55 11.51 12.25
N ASN A 254 -3.80 11.67 11.86
CA ASN A 254 -4.88 11.88 12.80
C ASN A 254 -5.40 10.52 13.29
N ILE A 255 -5.30 10.28 14.59
CA ILE A 255 -5.73 9.05 15.27
C ILE A 255 -6.84 9.44 16.23
N ALA A 256 -8.05 8.90 16.03
CA ALA A 256 -9.27 9.26 16.77
C ALA A 256 -10.10 8.05 17.17
#